data_7f86fc5556193fb0894df91772ab19b0
#
_entry.id   7f86fc5556193fb0894df91772ab19b0
#
_cell.length_a   1.000
_cell.length_b   1.000
_cell.length_c   1.000
_cell.angle_alpha   90.00
_cell.angle_beta   90.00
_cell.angle_gamma   90.00
#
_symmetry.space_group_name_H-M   'P 1'
#
loop_
_entity.id
_entity.type
_entity.pdbx_description
1 polymer ?
#
loop_
_entity_poly.entity_id
_entity_poly.type
_entity_poly.pdbx_seq_one_letter_code
_entity_poly.pdbx_strand_id
1 'polypeptide(L)'
;MKRIAVFFLLVLVLSTGRTQNNYADSIMPVLANTTNPVERFDLLNKIVDDIFTKGSENIDYSSCIEMVRIAQQLRNDSLLAIAYNTVGNYFLINNGDYSHALEYFFKGIPLVENTNDKRRLSSLYIDIAVVYFRLNNPDEQIKYLRKAMDNLPAATSPLYYFMLTQIQVYTCRYFILKNNYDSAFHYVMALNESNRYLTSPVYNCAAQAMMGLIYDKRGDTAAASLHYKNSVRGADSVRYFYIKHSVKTPYIDFLIRLGKLPEALEQARQLMNMGAEKNNADVKRTAAGFLRRIAENTHQTDSAYYYSLMESSLKDSVFSQNTINKIQSLAFSEQLRVLEEENKRAAEEEKRRHNLQYALLALGIITFIILFLILSHSFTINEKLIRFLIVIALLIVFEFLNLLLHPFLERITHHNPVLMLLSLVCIAALLVPLHHRLEKWAVRKLVEKNKRIRLAAEKKMITT
;
A
#
# COMPACT_ATOMS: atom_id res chain seq x y z
N MET A 1 25.52 -10.50 56.84
CA MET A 1 24.93 -9.45 56.05
C MET A 1 25.71 -9.10 54.75
N LYS A 2 27.05 -9.09 54.72
CA LYS A 2 27.85 -8.78 53.51
C LYS A 2 27.73 -9.84 52.38
N ARG A 3 27.43 -11.10 52.65
CA ARG A 3 27.29 -12.17 51.63
C ARG A 3 25.91 -12.16 50.92
N ILE A 4 24.87 -11.63 51.56
CA ILE A 4 23.53 -11.51 50.99
C ILE A 4 23.46 -10.30 50.03
N ALA A 5 24.19 -9.21 50.33
CA ALA A 5 24.27 -8.03 49.45
C ALA A 5 24.98 -8.34 48.13
N VAL A 6 26.00 -9.19 48.12
CA VAL A 6 26.76 -9.61 46.93
C VAL A 6 25.87 -10.51 46.03
N PHE A 7 25.06 -11.39 46.66
CA PHE A 7 24.13 -12.24 45.88
C PHE A 7 23.01 -11.45 45.23
N PHE A 8 22.47 -10.42 45.89
CA PHE A 8 21.47 -9.50 45.30
C PHE A 8 22.08 -8.60 44.20
N LEU A 9 23.34 -8.21 44.32
CA LEU A 9 24.04 -7.44 43.29
C LEU A 9 24.34 -8.31 42.06
N LEU A 10 24.65 -9.58 42.25
CA LEU A 10 24.91 -10.55 41.17
C LEU A 10 23.60 -10.95 40.43
N VAL A 11 22.48 -11.03 41.13
CA VAL A 11 21.16 -11.25 40.52
C VAL A 11 20.67 -10.03 39.76
N LEU A 12 20.97 -8.80 40.23
CA LEU A 12 20.67 -7.56 39.53
C LEU A 12 21.53 -7.37 38.27
N VAL A 13 22.78 -7.85 38.24
CA VAL A 13 23.65 -7.79 37.06
C VAL A 13 23.30 -8.90 36.04
N LEU A 14 22.71 -10.01 36.46
CA LEU A 14 22.22 -11.05 35.55
C LEU A 14 20.82 -10.78 34.98
N SER A 15 20.06 -9.86 35.57
CA SER A 15 18.75 -9.45 35.06
C SER A 15 18.81 -8.28 34.06
N THR A 16 19.98 -7.72 33.79
CA THR A 16 20.21 -6.89 32.61
C THR A 16 20.44 -7.80 31.38
N GLY A 17 19.56 -8.76 31.18
CA GLY A 17 19.30 -9.29 29.84
C GLY A 17 19.07 -8.07 28.98
N ARG A 18 19.96 -7.80 28.04
CA ARG A 18 19.77 -6.79 27.01
C ARG A 18 18.41 -7.01 26.38
N THR A 19 17.38 -6.33 26.90
CA THR A 19 16.19 -6.04 26.15
C THR A 19 16.69 -5.25 24.95
N GLN A 20 16.88 -5.92 23.84
CA GLN A 20 17.05 -5.24 22.58
C GLN A 20 15.74 -4.50 22.36
N ASN A 21 15.76 -3.19 22.63
CA ASN A 21 14.66 -2.31 22.29
C ASN A 21 14.33 -2.57 20.82
N ASN A 22 13.20 -3.21 20.57
CA ASN A 22 12.63 -3.23 19.23
C ASN A 22 12.43 -1.77 18.86
N TYR A 23 12.79 -1.38 17.64
CA TYR A 23 12.58 -0.02 17.14
C TYR A 23 11.11 0.38 17.28
N ALA A 24 10.18 -0.57 17.07
CA ALA A 24 8.77 -0.41 17.34
C ALA A 24 8.50 0.01 18.81
N ASP A 25 9.14 -0.62 19.80
CA ASP A 25 8.96 -0.27 21.21
C ASP A 25 9.43 1.15 21.53
N SER A 26 10.42 1.67 20.81
CA SER A 26 10.90 3.06 20.96
C SER A 26 9.97 4.08 20.32
N ILE A 27 9.22 3.71 19.27
CA ILE A 27 8.30 4.60 18.55
C ILE A 27 6.91 4.63 19.20
N MET A 28 6.46 3.55 19.84
CA MET A 28 5.13 3.46 20.44
C MET A 28 4.78 4.61 21.40
N PRO A 29 5.68 5.04 22.34
CA PRO A 29 5.40 6.21 23.17
C PRO A 29 5.26 7.53 22.39
N VAL A 30 6.02 7.66 21.30
CA VAL A 30 5.94 8.84 20.42
C VAL A 30 4.61 8.82 19.67
N LEU A 31 4.23 7.66 19.11
CA LEU A 31 2.97 7.46 18.42
C LEU A 31 1.76 7.77 19.32
N ALA A 32 1.79 7.37 20.60
CA ALA A 32 0.72 7.62 21.56
C ALA A 32 0.47 9.12 21.80
N ASN A 33 1.52 9.95 21.70
CA ASN A 33 1.47 11.38 21.93
C ASN A 33 1.33 12.22 20.64
N THR A 34 1.41 11.60 19.47
CA THR A 34 1.33 12.31 18.18
C THR A 34 -0.12 12.50 17.76
N THR A 35 -0.54 13.77 17.66
CA THR A 35 -1.89 14.16 17.21
C THR A 35 -1.96 14.57 15.75
N ASN A 36 -0.82 14.98 15.15
CA ASN A 36 -0.76 15.33 13.73
C ASN A 36 -0.99 14.08 12.87
N PRO A 37 -2.02 14.05 12.00
CA PRO A 37 -2.34 12.86 11.22
C PRO A 37 -1.22 12.40 10.27
N VAL A 38 -0.50 13.33 9.65
CA VAL A 38 0.59 13.01 8.71
C VAL A 38 1.76 12.39 9.46
N GLU A 39 2.21 13.01 10.55
CA GLU A 39 3.29 12.47 11.38
C GLU A 39 2.91 11.10 11.97
N ARG A 40 1.65 10.94 12.37
CA ARG A 40 1.13 9.69 12.89
C ARG A 40 1.15 8.58 11.84
N PHE A 41 0.74 8.89 10.60
CA PHE A 41 0.84 7.97 9.47
C PHE A 41 2.29 7.55 9.21
N ASP A 42 3.24 8.50 9.20
CA ASP A 42 4.65 8.23 8.98
C ASP A 42 5.27 7.34 10.08
N LEU A 43 4.84 7.51 11.33
CA LEU A 43 5.27 6.66 12.44
C LEU A 43 4.73 5.23 12.28
N LEU A 44 3.45 5.06 11.94
CA LEU A 44 2.84 3.76 11.67
C LEU A 44 3.55 3.06 10.50
N ASN A 45 3.82 3.78 9.40
CA ASN A 45 4.54 3.23 8.27
C ASN A 45 5.96 2.79 8.64
N LYS A 46 6.69 3.56 9.47
CA LYS A 46 8.01 3.17 9.97
C LYS A 46 7.97 1.92 10.84
N ILE A 47 6.94 1.74 11.65
CA ILE A 47 6.74 0.51 12.44
C ILE A 47 6.56 -0.69 11.50
N VAL A 48 5.73 -0.54 10.48
CA VAL A 48 5.48 -1.59 9.50
C VAL A 48 6.75 -1.93 8.70
N ASP A 49 7.48 -0.92 8.23
CA ASP A 49 8.77 -1.10 7.52
C ASP A 49 9.81 -1.81 8.39
N ASP A 50 9.87 -1.53 9.69
CA ASP A 50 10.76 -2.20 10.64
C ASP A 50 10.39 -3.67 10.81
N ILE A 51 9.10 -3.99 10.87
CA ILE A 51 8.57 -5.37 10.89
C ILE A 51 9.05 -6.14 9.66
N PHE A 52 8.95 -5.54 8.46
CA PHE A 52 9.41 -6.17 7.22
C PHE A 52 10.93 -6.35 7.16
N THR A 53 11.69 -5.37 7.61
CA THR A 53 13.16 -5.39 7.48
C THR A 53 13.83 -6.28 8.52
N LYS A 54 13.27 -6.38 9.73
CA LYS A 54 13.81 -7.19 10.83
C LYS A 54 13.18 -8.57 10.97
N GLY A 55 12.09 -8.82 10.22
CA GLY A 55 11.39 -10.11 10.25
C GLY A 55 10.68 -10.38 11.59
N SER A 56 10.18 -9.34 12.26
CA SER A 56 9.22 -9.51 13.33
C SER A 56 7.88 -9.96 12.72
N GLU A 57 7.20 -10.89 13.36
CA GLU A 57 6.33 -11.83 12.68
C GLU A 57 4.88 -11.37 12.45
N ASN A 58 4.46 -10.22 12.99
CA ASN A 58 3.06 -9.83 12.87
C ASN A 58 2.92 -8.32 12.66
N ILE A 59 2.30 -7.94 11.56
CA ILE A 59 1.75 -6.60 11.39
C ILE A 59 0.50 -6.52 12.26
N ASP A 60 0.36 -5.45 13.04
CA ASP A 60 -0.86 -5.23 13.80
C ASP A 60 -1.98 -4.70 12.91
N TYR A 61 -3.15 -5.36 12.94
CA TYR A 61 -4.30 -4.96 12.12
C TYR A 61 -4.85 -3.58 12.48
N SER A 62 -4.71 -3.17 13.75
CA SER A 62 -5.18 -1.84 14.18
C SER A 62 -4.38 -0.72 13.52
N SER A 63 -3.09 -0.91 13.36
CA SER A 63 -2.20 -0.02 12.60
C SER A 63 -2.64 0.09 11.14
N CYS A 64 -2.99 -1.02 10.50
CA CYS A 64 -3.49 -1.03 9.12
C CYS A 64 -4.78 -0.21 8.95
N ILE A 65 -5.77 -0.42 9.85
CA ILE A 65 -7.04 0.33 9.83
C ILE A 65 -6.79 1.82 10.06
N GLU A 66 -5.92 2.16 10.99
CA GLU A 66 -5.61 3.54 11.30
C GLU A 66 -4.94 4.24 10.11
N MET A 67 -3.99 3.59 9.43
CA MET A 67 -3.37 4.14 8.22
C MET A 67 -4.40 4.40 7.11
N VAL A 68 -5.32 3.47 6.86
CA VAL A 68 -6.40 3.66 5.87
C VAL A 68 -7.28 4.85 6.27
N ARG A 69 -7.70 4.93 7.53
CA ARG A 69 -8.53 6.04 8.03
C ARG A 69 -7.85 7.40 7.86
N ILE A 70 -6.58 7.52 8.26
CA ILE A 70 -5.82 8.78 8.13
C ILE A 70 -5.71 9.18 6.65
N ALA A 71 -5.34 8.25 5.77
CA ALA A 71 -5.18 8.53 4.34
C ALA A 71 -6.49 9.01 3.69
N GLN A 72 -7.61 8.40 4.07
CA GLN A 72 -8.95 8.79 3.60
C GLN A 72 -9.36 10.17 4.15
N GLN A 73 -9.14 10.45 5.44
CA GLN A 73 -9.41 11.75 6.04
C GLN A 73 -8.61 12.88 5.37
N LEU A 74 -7.35 12.61 5.04
CA LEU A 74 -6.48 13.56 4.33
C LEU A 74 -6.78 13.65 2.83
N ARG A 75 -7.66 12.77 2.29
CA ARG A 75 -7.94 12.65 0.83
C ARG A 75 -6.66 12.56 0.01
N ASN A 76 -5.70 11.80 0.50
CA ASN A 76 -4.39 11.65 -0.11
C ASN A 76 -4.23 10.26 -0.72
N ASP A 77 -4.40 10.17 -2.04
CA ASP A 77 -4.31 8.91 -2.79
C ASP A 77 -2.95 8.23 -2.63
N SER A 78 -1.89 9.01 -2.49
CA SER A 78 -0.54 8.50 -2.28
C SER A 78 -0.39 7.78 -0.93
N LEU A 79 -0.94 8.34 0.14
CA LEU A 79 -0.98 7.72 1.46
C LEU A 79 -1.94 6.52 1.47
N LEU A 80 -3.07 6.62 0.76
CA LEU A 80 -4.04 5.52 0.65
C LEU A 80 -3.45 4.31 -0.07
N ALA A 81 -2.65 4.52 -1.11
CA ALA A 81 -1.93 3.45 -1.78
C ALA A 81 -0.93 2.73 -0.85
N ILE A 82 -0.22 3.48 0.01
CA ILE A 82 0.66 2.89 1.03
C ILE A 82 -0.17 2.06 2.02
N ALA A 83 -1.27 2.62 2.52
CA ALA A 83 -2.12 1.93 3.47
C ALA A 83 -2.70 0.63 2.88
N TYR A 84 -3.17 0.64 1.62
CA TYR A 84 -3.65 -0.56 0.95
C TYR A 84 -2.53 -1.59 0.70
N ASN A 85 -1.31 -1.16 0.37
CA ASN A 85 -0.17 -2.07 0.31
C ASN A 85 0.10 -2.73 1.66
N THR A 86 0.06 -1.96 2.76
CA THR A 86 0.21 -2.48 4.13
C THR A 86 -0.88 -3.48 4.49
N VAL A 87 -2.15 -3.18 4.16
CA VAL A 87 -3.29 -4.10 4.36
C VAL A 87 -3.09 -5.39 3.55
N GLY A 88 -2.70 -5.29 2.27
CA GLY A 88 -2.42 -6.44 1.43
C GLY A 88 -1.32 -7.32 2.03
N ASN A 89 -0.26 -6.73 2.55
CA ASN A 89 0.83 -7.43 3.23
C ASN A 89 0.39 -8.06 4.56
N TYR A 90 -0.52 -7.42 5.31
CA TYR A 90 -1.14 -8.03 6.49
C TYR A 90 -1.82 -9.35 6.11
N PHE A 91 -2.66 -9.37 5.10
CA PHE A 91 -3.35 -10.59 4.64
C PHE A 91 -2.38 -11.65 4.13
N LEU A 92 -1.33 -11.25 3.41
CA LEU A 92 -0.33 -12.14 2.86
C LEU A 92 0.51 -12.84 3.95
N ILE A 93 0.96 -12.09 4.95
CA ILE A 93 1.96 -12.56 5.92
C ILE A 93 1.30 -13.19 7.14
N ASN A 94 0.32 -12.50 7.74
CA ASN A 94 -0.27 -12.95 9.01
C ASN A 94 -1.27 -14.08 8.79
N ASN A 95 -2.05 -14.01 7.71
CA ASN A 95 -3.22 -14.87 7.53
C ASN A 95 -3.06 -15.87 6.38
N GLY A 96 -2.11 -15.65 5.44
CA GLY A 96 -2.01 -16.43 4.21
C GLY A 96 -3.26 -16.30 3.33
N ASP A 97 -4.00 -15.19 3.48
CA ASP A 97 -5.20 -14.90 2.69
C ASP A 97 -4.83 -14.17 1.41
N TYR A 98 -4.51 -14.96 0.42
CA TYR A 98 -4.03 -14.47 -0.87
C TYR A 98 -5.09 -13.70 -1.65
N SER A 99 -6.38 -14.00 -1.45
CA SER A 99 -7.48 -13.33 -2.15
C SER A 99 -7.62 -11.89 -1.70
N HIS A 100 -7.70 -11.63 -0.40
CA HIS A 100 -7.76 -10.28 0.13
C HIS A 100 -6.45 -9.53 -0.08
N ALA A 101 -5.29 -10.20 0.00
CA ALA A 101 -4.02 -9.57 -0.33
C ALA A 101 -4.01 -9.00 -1.75
N LEU A 102 -4.43 -9.79 -2.75
CA LEU A 102 -4.55 -9.33 -4.14
C LEU A 102 -5.56 -8.20 -4.29
N GLU A 103 -6.71 -8.29 -3.63
CA GLU A 103 -7.74 -7.24 -3.68
C GLU A 103 -7.17 -5.89 -3.29
N TYR A 104 -6.48 -5.81 -2.14
CA TYR A 104 -5.92 -4.54 -1.65
C TYR A 104 -4.72 -4.07 -2.47
N PHE A 105 -3.87 -4.96 -2.96
CA PHE A 105 -2.82 -4.56 -3.91
C PHE A 105 -3.41 -3.99 -5.20
N PHE A 106 -4.47 -4.60 -5.75
CA PHE A 106 -5.15 -4.08 -6.93
C PHE A 106 -5.89 -2.76 -6.67
N LYS A 107 -6.44 -2.53 -5.47
CA LYS A 107 -6.97 -1.21 -5.08
C LYS A 107 -5.90 -0.12 -5.01
N GLY A 108 -4.67 -0.48 -4.67
CA GLY A 108 -3.54 0.45 -4.63
C GLY A 108 -3.03 0.91 -5.99
N ILE A 109 -3.09 0.05 -7.02
CA ILE A 109 -2.52 0.34 -8.35
C ILE A 109 -3.09 1.62 -8.97
N PRO A 110 -4.42 1.80 -9.16
CA PRO A 110 -4.97 2.99 -9.83
C PRO A 110 -4.67 4.29 -9.09
N LEU A 111 -4.48 4.25 -7.77
CA LEU A 111 -4.11 5.43 -6.98
C LEU A 111 -2.68 5.91 -7.30
N VAL A 112 -1.82 5.02 -7.78
CA VAL A 112 -0.41 5.30 -8.05
C VAL A 112 -0.13 5.52 -9.54
N GLU A 113 -0.86 4.87 -10.44
CA GLU A 113 -0.64 4.95 -11.89
C GLU A 113 -0.67 6.40 -12.41
N ASN A 114 -1.56 7.22 -11.87
CA ASN A 114 -1.72 8.63 -12.26
C ASN A 114 -0.65 9.56 -11.63
N THR A 115 0.11 9.10 -10.63
CA THR A 115 1.06 9.94 -9.88
C THR A 115 2.49 9.86 -10.41
N ASN A 116 2.77 8.97 -11.36
CA ASN A 116 4.11 8.63 -11.86
C ASN A 116 5.09 8.17 -10.74
N ASP A 117 4.57 7.71 -9.60
CA ASP A 117 5.37 7.11 -8.51
C ASP A 117 5.75 5.65 -8.88
N LYS A 118 6.74 5.54 -9.78
CA LYS A 118 7.27 4.25 -10.24
C LYS A 118 7.69 3.34 -9.08
N ARG A 119 8.24 3.90 -8.01
CA ARG A 119 8.68 3.15 -6.84
C ARG A 119 7.51 2.38 -6.20
N ARG A 120 6.38 3.05 -5.95
CA ARG A 120 5.20 2.39 -5.35
C ARG A 120 4.57 1.39 -6.29
N LEU A 121 4.50 1.73 -7.56
CA LEU A 121 3.94 0.83 -8.58
C LEU A 121 4.77 -0.45 -8.68
N SER A 122 6.11 -0.34 -8.72
CA SER A 122 7.00 -1.49 -8.69
C SER A 122 6.83 -2.34 -7.42
N SER A 123 6.71 -1.69 -6.24
CA SER A 123 6.48 -2.40 -4.97
C SER A 123 5.19 -3.23 -5.00
N LEU A 124 4.08 -2.64 -5.42
CA LEU A 124 2.79 -3.33 -5.54
C LEU A 124 2.89 -4.53 -6.50
N TYR A 125 3.55 -4.38 -7.64
CA TYR A 125 3.74 -5.48 -8.58
C TYR A 125 4.65 -6.59 -8.03
N ILE A 126 5.68 -6.28 -7.22
CA ILE A 126 6.49 -7.27 -6.52
C ILE A 126 5.61 -8.06 -5.55
N ASP A 127 4.80 -7.38 -4.73
CA ASP A 127 3.95 -8.02 -3.73
C ASP A 127 2.89 -8.92 -4.38
N ILE A 128 2.27 -8.49 -5.48
CA ILE A 128 1.37 -9.33 -6.29
C ILE A 128 2.11 -10.56 -6.82
N ALA A 129 3.33 -10.40 -7.33
CA ALA A 129 4.13 -11.53 -7.80
C ALA A 129 4.48 -12.52 -6.68
N VAL A 130 4.71 -12.03 -5.46
CA VAL A 130 4.90 -12.87 -4.26
C VAL A 130 3.65 -13.67 -3.95
N VAL A 131 2.46 -13.08 -4.05
CA VAL A 131 1.20 -13.80 -3.88
C VAL A 131 1.08 -14.91 -4.92
N TYR A 132 1.31 -14.63 -6.20
CA TYR A 132 1.22 -15.66 -7.23
C TYR A 132 2.29 -16.76 -7.08
N PHE A 133 3.47 -16.43 -6.57
CA PHE A 133 4.46 -17.43 -6.17
C PHE A 133 3.91 -18.36 -5.07
N ARG A 134 3.24 -17.83 -4.05
CA ARG A 134 2.61 -18.61 -2.97
C ARG A 134 1.44 -19.47 -3.46
N LEU A 135 0.70 -18.98 -4.44
CA LEU A 135 -0.37 -19.71 -5.12
C LEU A 135 0.13 -20.76 -6.13
N ASN A 136 1.45 -20.91 -6.29
CA ASN A 136 2.08 -21.77 -7.30
C ASN A 136 1.57 -21.49 -8.73
N ASN A 137 1.37 -20.20 -9.05
CA ASN A 137 0.98 -19.72 -10.38
C ASN A 137 2.16 -18.97 -11.03
N PRO A 138 3.11 -19.69 -11.66
CA PRO A 138 4.32 -19.08 -12.19
C PRO A 138 4.07 -18.15 -13.37
N ASP A 139 2.99 -18.34 -14.13
CA ASP A 139 2.73 -17.55 -15.33
C ASP A 139 2.24 -16.14 -14.98
N GLU A 140 1.38 -15.99 -13.98
CA GLU A 140 1.04 -14.68 -13.45
C GLU A 140 2.21 -14.09 -12.64
N GLN A 141 2.95 -14.89 -11.89
CA GLN A 141 4.13 -14.42 -11.16
C GLN A 141 5.11 -13.67 -12.08
N ILE A 142 5.53 -14.31 -13.18
CA ILE A 142 6.54 -13.70 -14.07
C ILE A 142 6.01 -12.46 -14.80
N LYS A 143 4.70 -12.40 -15.09
CA LYS A 143 4.04 -11.25 -15.67
C LYS A 143 4.15 -10.01 -14.77
N TYR A 144 3.87 -10.18 -13.48
CA TYR A 144 3.96 -9.07 -12.52
C TYR A 144 5.41 -8.72 -12.17
N LEU A 145 6.35 -9.68 -12.17
CA LEU A 145 7.77 -9.36 -12.04
C LEU A 145 8.30 -8.51 -13.21
N ARG A 146 7.83 -8.73 -14.43
CA ARG A 146 8.16 -7.87 -15.58
C ARG A 146 7.61 -6.47 -15.40
N LYS A 147 6.34 -6.34 -15.01
CA LYS A 147 5.74 -5.04 -14.70
C LYS A 147 6.50 -4.30 -13.59
N ALA A 148 6.95 -5.02 -12.57
CA ALA A 148 7.77 -4.44 -11.50
C ALA A 148 9.12 -3.93 -12.03
N MET A 149 9.78 -4.69 -12.91
CA MET A 149 11.04 -4.31 -13.54
C MET A 149 10.90 -3.05 -14.39
N ASP A 150 9.83 -2.95 -15.20
CA ASP A 150 9.54 -1.79 -16.05
C ASP A 150 9.25 -0.51 -15.25
N ASN A 151 8.87 -0.66 -13.98
CA ASN A 151 8.53 0.43 -13.07
C ASN A 151 9.56 0.61 -11.93
N LEU A 152 10.77 0.09 -12.06
CA LEU A 152 11.81 0.36 -11.08
C LEU A 152 12.09 1.87 -10.97
N PRO A 153 12.35 2.38 -9.74
CA PRO A 153 12.80 3.76 -9.58
C PRO A 153 14.15 3.99 -10.26
N ALA A 154 14.60 5.22 -10.37
CA ALA A 154 15.92 5.52 -10.90
C ALA A 154 17.02 4.81 -10.09
N ALA A 155 18.11 4.41 -10.73
CA ALA A 155 19.22 3.69 -10.09
C ALA A 155 19.92 4.50 -8.98
N THR A 156 19.69 5.81 -8.92
CA THR A 156 20.13 6.70 -7.83
C THR A 156 19.26 6.60 -6.57
N SER A 157 18.08 5.95 -6.67
CA SER A 157 17.20 5.75 -5.50
C SER A 157 17.80 4.73 -4.53
N PRO A 158 17.80 4.99 -3.23
CA PRO A 158 18.25 4.03 -2.21
C PRO A 158 17.52 2.68 -2.27
N LEU A 159 16.28 2.66 -2.77
CA LEU A 159 15.44 1.46 -2.86
C LEU A 159 15.61 0.67 -4.17
N TYR A 160 16.32 1.22 -5.16
CA TYR A 160 16.49 0.58 -6.46
C TYR A 160 17.07 -0.86 -6.34
N TYR A 161 18.22 -0.99 -5.70
CA TYR A 161 18.89 -2.29 -5.57
C TYR A 161 18.07 -3.26 -4.70
N PHE A 162 17.37 -2.76 -3.69
CA PHE A 162 16.48 -3.58 -2.86
C PHE A 162 15.36 -4.22 -3.69
N MET A 163 14.66 -3.42 -4.49
CA MET A 163 13.56 -3.89 -5.35
C MET A 163 14.08 -4.79 -6.48
N LEU A 164 15.17 -4.39 -7.12
CA LEU A 164 15.83 -5.21 -8.16
C LEU A 164 16.21 -6.59 -7.62
N THR A 165 16.80 -6.64 -6.43
CA THR A 165 17.19 -7.89 -5.78
C THR A 165 15.99 -8.78 -5.51
N GLN A 166 14.88 -8.24 -5.03
CA GLN A 166 13.63 -9.01 -4.84
C GLN A 166 13.11 -9.58 -6.15
N ILE A 167 13.07 -8.78 -7.22
CA ILE A 167 12.65 -9.23 -8.55
C ILE A 167 13.53 -10.37 -9.01
N GLN A 168 14.85 -10.26 -8.86
CA GLN A 168 15.81 -11.28 -9.25
C GLN A 168 15.64 -12.59 -8.47
N VAL A 169 15.39 -12.51 -7.15
CA VAL A 169 15.10 -13.68 -6.30
C VAL A 169 13.89 -14.45 -6.84
N TYR A 170 12.77 -13.77 -7.06
CA TYR A 170 11.54 -14.43 -7.49
C TYR A 170 11.61 -14.88 -8.96
N THR A 171 12.34 -14.18 -9.81
CA THR A 171 12.60 -14.60 -11.21
C THR A 171 13.50 -15.84 -11.26
N CYS A 172 14.54 -15.90 -10.42
CA CYS A 172 15.37 -17.11 -10.30
C CYS A 172 14.51 -18.31 -9.84
N ARG A 173 13.67 -18.15 -8.84
CA ARG A 173 12.73 -19.19 -8.37
C ARG A 173 11.76 -19.65 -9.47
N TYR A 174 11.26 -18.72 -10.29
CA TYR A 174 10.43 -19.04 -11.45
C TYR A 174 11.15 -19.98 -12.42
N PHE A 175 12.40 -19.68 -12.77
CA PHE A 175 13.16 -20.52 -13.70
C PHE A 175 13.54 -21.87 -13.10
N ILE A 176 13.78 -21.93 -11.79
CA ILE A 176 13.96 -23.20 -11.05
C ILE A 176 12.69 -24.07 -11.17
N LEU A 177 11.51 -23.50 -10.96
CA LEU A 177 10.23 -24.21 -11.09
C LEU A 177 9.97 -24.70 -12.52
N LYS A 178 10.40 -23.94 -13.53
CA LYS A 178 10.31 -24.35 -14.94
C LYS A 178 11.45 -25.29 -15.39
N ASN A 179 12.31 -25.75 -14.45
CA ASN A 179 13.49 -26.58 -14.72
C ASN A 179 14.49 -25.94 -15.72
N ASN A 180 14.46 -24.63 -15.89
CA ASN A 180 15.41 -23.88 -16.72
C ASN A 180 16.57 -23.39 -15.85
N TYR A 181 17.52 -24.29 -15.59
CA TYR A 181 18.63 -24.01 -14.67
C TYR A 181 19.67 -23.04 -15.22
N ASP A 182 19.75 -22.85 -16.53
CA ASP A 182 20.65 -21.88 -17.14
C ASP A 182 20.14 -20.46 -16.94
N SER A 183 18.87 -20.22 -17.21
CA SER A 183 18.25 -18.94 -16.87
C SER A 183 18.26 -18.67 -15.35
N ALA A 184 17.97 -19.69 -14.52
CA ALA A 184 18.06 -19.56 -13.06
C ALA A 184 19.46 -19.15 -12.62
N PHE A 185 20.52 -19.76 -13.21
CA PHE A 185 21.90 -19.41 -12.92
C PHE A 185 22.22 -17.96 -13.29
N HIS A 186 21.78 -17.51 -14.46
CA HIS A 186 21.93 -16.12 -14.86
C HIS A 186 21.32 -15.14 -13.82
N TYR A 187 20.07 -15.40 -13.37
CA TYR A 187 19.41 -14.53 -12.42
C TYR A 187 20.02 -14.58 -11.00
N VAL A 188 20.56 -15.72 -10.57
CA VAL A 188 21.24 -15.77 -9.25
C VAL A 188 22.59 -15.05 -9.30
N MET A 189 23.28 -15.04 -10.44
CA MET A 189 24.49 -14.23 -10.62
C MET A 189 24.15 -12.74 -10.59
N ALA A 190 23.10 -12.31 -11.29
CA ALA A 190 22.61 -10.94 -11.24
C ALA A 190 22.19 -10.52 -9.82
N LEU A 191 21.55 -11.43 -9.07
CA LEU A 191 21.22 -11.24 -7.66
C LEU A 191 22.48 -10.98 -6.80
N ASN A 192 23.53 -11.74 -7.01
CA ASN A 192 24.80 -11.54 -6.29
C ASN A 192 25.40 -10.16 -6.59
N GLU A 193 25.37 -9.72 -7.87
CA GLU A 193 25.85 -8.38 -8.24
C GLU A 193 25.03 -7.28 -7.56
N SER A 194 23.70 -7.37 -7.61
CA SER A 194 22.83 -6.37 -6.95
C SER A 194 23.02 -6.36 -5.44
N ASN A 195 23.24 -7.53 -4.82
CA ASN A 195 23.46 -7.63 -3.38
C ASN A 195 24.80 -7.05 -2.92
N ARG A 196 25.78 -6.84 -3.81
CA ARG A 196 27.02 -6.10 -3.46
C ARG A 196 26.72 -4.67 -2.99
N TYR A 197 25.68 -4.05 -3.51
CA TYR A 197 25.24 -2.71 -3.09
C TYR A 197 24.45 -2.72 -1.80
N LEU A 198 23.71 -3.81 -1.53
CA LEU A 198 22.88 -3.93 -0.30
C LEU A 198 23.68 -4.50 0.86
N THR A 199 24.71 -5.31 0.58
CA THR A 199 25.47 -6.09 1.58
C THR A 199 24.56 -6.89 2.52
N SER A 200 23.41 -7.35 2.02
CA SER A 200 22.39 -8.02 2.83
C SER A 200 22.73 -9.50 3.06
N PRO A 201 22.92 -9.94 4.31
CA PRO A 201 23.15 -11.36 4.61
C PRO A 201 21.98 -12.24 4.19
N VAL A 202 20.74 -11.74 4.26
CA VAL A 202 19.52 -12.47 3.87
C VAL A 202 19.55 -12.85 2.40
N TYR A 203 19.84 -11.89 1.50
CA TYR A 203 19.94 -12.15 0.06
C TYR A 203 21.15 -13.01 -0.30
N ASN A 204 22.25 -12.86 0.44
CA ASN A 204 23.40 -13.74 0.24
C ASN A 204 23.05 -15.19 0.56
N CYS A 205 22.39 -15.46 1.70
CA CYS A 205 21.93 -16.81 2.04
C CYS A 205 20.97 -17.39 1.01
N ALA A 206 20.02 -16.58 0.53
CA ALA A 206 19.07 -16.98 -0.51
C ALA A 206 19.80 -17.33 -1.82
N ALA A 207 20.74 -16.50 -2.26
CA ALA A 207 21.54 -16.74 -3.46
C ALA A 207 22.34 -18.05 -3.35
N GLN A 208 23.02 -18.27 -2.23
CA GLN A 208 23.76 -19.49 -1.96
C GLN A 208 22.86 -20.74 -1.98
N ALA A 209 21.65 -20.68 -1.38
CA ALA A 209 20.70 -21.80 -1.43
C ALA A 209 20.24 -22.10 -2.88
N MET A 210 19.96 -21.06 -3.67
CA MET A 210 19.59 -21.20 -5.09
C MET A 210 20.74 -21.78 -5.91
N MET A 211 21.97 -21.33 -5.71
CA MET A 211 23.17 -21.91 -6.34
C MET A 211 23.30 -23.39 -5.98
N GLY A 212 23.15 -23.75 -4.68
CA GLY A 212 23.15 -25.14 -4.24
C GLY A 212 22.13 -26.00 -4.99
N LEU A 213 20.89 -25.50 -5.11
CA LEU A 213 19.84 -26.22 -5.84
C LEU A 213 20.14 -26.34 -7.35
N ILE A 214 20.65 -25.29 -8.00
CA ILE A 214 21.00 -25.30 -9.42
C ILE A 214 22.12 -26.32 -9.70
N TYR A 215 23.19 -26.29 -8.91
CA TYR A 215 24.30 -27.26 -9.08
C TYR A 215 23.87 -28.70 -8.79
N ASP A 216 23.02 -28.90 -7.76
CA ASP A 216 22.42 -30.21 -7.47
C ASP A 216 21.64 -30.76 -8.68
N LYS A 217 20.80 -29.94 -9.31
CA LYS A 217 20.03 -30.33 -10.50
C LYS A 217 20.87 -30.52 -11.75
N ARG A 218 22.04 -29.89 -11.81
CA ARG A 218 23.04 -30.12 -12.84
C ARG A 218 23.95 -31.33 -12.59
N GLY A 219 23.80 -32.00 -11.44
CA GLY A 219 24.60 -33.18 -11.04
C GLY A 219 25.96 -32.85 -10.41
N ASP A 220 26.29 -31.55 -10.24
CA ASP A 220 27.54 -31.17 -9.55
C ASP A 220 27.30 -31.17 -8.01
N THR A 221 27.43 -32.36 -7.43
CA THR A 221 27.23 -32.62 -6.02
C THR A 221 28.22 -31.87 -5.13
N ALA A 222 29.47 -31.66 -5.61
CA ALA A 222 30.49 -30.96 -4.83
C ALA A 222 30.17 -29.47 -4.70
N ALA A 223 29.91 -28.80 -5.82
CA ALA A 223 29.48 -27.40 -5.81
C ALA A 223 28.16 -27.20 -5.05
N ALA A 224 27.18 -28.08 -5.26
CA ALA A 224 25.91 -28.04 -4.53
C ALA A 224 26.12 -28.08 -3.00
N SER A 225 26.95 -29.04 -2.52
CA SER A 225 27.27 -29.18 -1.11
C SER A 225 27.93 -27.93 -0.52
N LEU A 226 28.87 -27.33 -1.26
CA LEU A 226 29.57 -26.10 -0.85
C LEU A 226 28.59 -24.95 -0.68
N HIS A 227 27.75 -24.72 -1.67
CA HIS A 227 26.78 -23.61 -1.68
C HIS A 227 25.70 -23.79 -0.61
N TYR A 228 25.16 -24.99 -0.42
CA TYR A 228 24.21 -25.26 0.65
C TYR A 228 24.82 -25.02 2.05
N LYS A 229 26.05 -25.50 2.30
CA LYS A 229 26.76 -25.28 3.57
C LYS A 229 26.98 -23.79 3.82
N ASN A 230 27.38 -23.01 2.82
CA ASN A 230 27.55 -21.57 2.93
C ASN A 230 26.20 -20.87 3.22
N SER A 231 25.12 -21.30 2.59
CA SER A 231 23.79 -20.77 2.81
C SER A 231 23.32 -20.98 4.25
N VAL A 232 23.43 -22.20 4.76
CA VAL A 232 22.99 -22.53 6.14
C VAL A 232 23.85 -21.80 7.16
N ARG A 233 25.20 -21.79 7.01
CA ARG A 233 26.11 -21.06 7.91
C ARG A 233 25.77 -19.56 7.94
N GLY A 234 25.52 -18.95 6.78
CA GLY A 234 25.12 -17.55 6.70
C GLY A 234 23.76 -17.30 7.37
N ALA A 235 22.79 -18.20 7.16
CA ALA A 235 21.47 -18.09 7.74
C ALA A 235 21.47 -18.19 9.28
N ASP A 236 22.40 -18.94 9.88
CA ASP A 236 22.50 -19.05 11.34
C ASP A 236 22.87 -17.70 12.00
N SER A 237 23.61 -16.83 11.28
CA SER A 237 23.92 -15.46 11.74
C SER A 237 22.78 -14.45 11.55
N VAL A 238 21.74 -14.78 10.77
CA VAL A 238 20.60 -13.90 10.48
C VAL A 238 19.47 -14.21 11.47
N ARG A 239 18.78 -13.17 11.96
CA ARG A 239 17.63 -13.36 12.86
C ARG A 239 16.35 -13.77 12.16
N TYR A 240 16.28 -13.58 10.86
CA TYR A 240 15.09 -13.80 10.05
C TYR A 240 14.72 -15.29 9.98
N PHE A 241 13.69 -15.66 10.71
CA PHE A 241 13.23 -17.06 10.88
C PHE A 241 12.94 -17.74 9.53
N TYR A 242 12.22 -17.06 8.65
CA TYR A 242 11.83 -17.64 7.36
C TYR A 242 13.01 -17.94 6.43
N ILE A 243 14.09 -17.14 6.48
CA ILE A 243 15.28 -17.47 5.67
C ILE A 243 15.93 -18.76 6.17
N LYS A 244 16.04 -18.95 7.49
CA LYS A 244 16.60 -20.18 8.06
C LYS A 244 15.81 -21.40 7.61
N HIS A 245 14.48 -21.35 7.69
CA HIS A 245 13.60 -22.41 7.19
C HIS A 245 13.80 -22.65 5.70
N SER A 246 13.79 -21.59 4.87
CA SER A 246 13.86 -21.70 3.41
C SER A 246 15.18 -22.25 2.89
N VAL A 247 16.30 -22.06 3.60
CA VAL A 247 17.61 -22.58 3.19
C VAL A 247 17.89 -23.97 3.75
N LYS A 248 17.39 -24.31 4.99
CA LYS A 248 17.59 -25.63 5.58
C LYS A 248 16.78 -26.72 4.86
N THR A 249 15.56 -26.41 4.45
CA THR A 249 14.65 -27.36 3.78
C THR A 249 15.27 -28.03 2.54
N PRO A 250 15.74 -27.31 1.51
CA PRO A 250 16.37 -27.96 0.34
C PRO A 250 17.71 -28.62 0.68
N TYR A 251 18.44 -28.12 1.66
CA TYR A 251 19.69 -28.76 2.08
C TYR A 251 19.47 -30.09 2.76
N ILE A 252 18.47 -30.22 3.64
CA ILE A 252 18.12 -31.50 4.27
C ILE A 252 17.69 -32.53 3.22
N ASP A 253 16.86 -32.13 2.26
CA ASP A 253 16.45 -33.01 1.16
C ASP A 253 17.66 -33.49 0.34
N PHE A 254 18.59 -32.60 -0.01
CA PHE A 254 19.84 -32.92 -0.69
C PHE A 254 20.66 -33.94 0.12
N LEU A 255 20.85 -33.73 1.41
CA LEU A 255 21.61 -34.65 2.29
C LEU A 255 20.97 -36.06 2.37
N ILE A 256 19.63 -36.13 2.48
CA ILE A 256 18.91 -37.42 2.49
C ILE A 256 19.14 -38.17 1.18
N ARG A 257 19.03 -37.50 0.05
CA ARG A 257 19.25 -38.12 -1.29
C ARG A 257 20.68 -38.62 -1.50
N LEU A 258 21.65 -37.97 -0.86
CA LEU A 258 23.05 -38.39 -0.88
C LEU A 258 23.39 -39.48 0.15
N GLY A 259 22.43 -39.93 0.96
CA GLY A 259 22.68 -40.87 2.04
C GLY A 259 23.50 -40.30 3.22
N LYS A 260 23.70 -38.97 3.28
CA LYS A 260 24.38 -38.27 4.39
C LYS A 260 23.44 -38.10 5.58
N LEU A 261 22.92 -39.24 6.07
CA LEU A 261 21.85 -39.26 7.07
C LEU A 261 22.22 -38.65 8.42
N PRO A 262 23.45 -38.76 8.95
CA PRO A 262 23.82 -38.08 10.19
C PRO A 262 23.75 -36.53 10.08
N GLU A 263 24.28 -35.96 9.00
CA GLU A 263 24.21 -34.51 8.76
C GLU A 263 22.74 -34.06 8.55
N ALA A 264 21.95 -34.84 7.78
CA ALA A 264 20.53 -34.57 7.57
C ALA A 264 19.74 -34.56 8.87
N LEU A 265 20.02 -35.55 9.79
CA LEU A 265 19.38 -35.66 11.10
C LEU A 265 19.66 -34.42 11.95
N GLU A 266 20.90 -33.97 11.99
CA GLU A 266 21.28 -32.74 12.73
C GLU A 266 20.53 -31.53 12.25
N GLN A 267 20.48 -31.28 10.92
CA GLN A 267 19.76 -30.17 10.35
C GLN A 267 18.23 -30.26 10.54
N ALA A 268 17.66 -31.47 10.45
CA ALA A 268 16.22 -31.68 10.67
C ALA A 268 15.84 -31.47 12.16
N ARG A 269 16.69 -31.86 13.11
CA ARG A 269 16.50 -31.57 14.55
C ARG A 269 16.56 -30.07 14.82
N GLN A 270 17.53 -29.36 14.23
CA GLN A 270 17.61 -27.88 14.34
C GLN A 270 16.35 -27.22 13.78
N LEU A 271 15.83 -27.69 12.63
CA LEU A 271 14.58 -27.20 12.06
C LEU A 271 13.39 -27.48 13.00
N MET A 272 13.33 -28.65 13.64
CA MET A 272 12.29 -28.98 14.62
C MET A 272 12.34 -28.04 15.83
N ASN A 273 13.54 -27.80 16.39
CA ASN A 273 13.72 -26.89 17.52
C ASN A 273 13.31 -25.48 17.19
N MET A 274 13.69 -24.97 16.00
CA MET A 274 13.24 -23.66 15.52
C MET A 274 11.72 -23.56 15.43
N GLY A 275 11.07 -24.61 14.91
CA GLY A 275 9.61 -24.67 14.84
C GLY A 275 8.96 -24.73 16.23
N ALA A 276 9.61 -25.37 17.23
CA ALA A 276 9.14 -25.39 18.59
C ALA A 276 9.28 -24.04 19.30
N GLU A 277 10.43 -23.38 19.19
CA GLU A 277 10.70 -22.06 19.78
C GLU A 277 9.72 -20.99 19.29
N LYS A 278 9.35 -21.05 18.02
CA LYS A 278 8.41 -20.13 17.39
C LYS A 278 6.95 -20.60 17.41
N ASN A 279 6.69 -21.74 18.03
CA ASN A 279 5.39 -22.41 17.99
C ASN A 279 4.77 -22.52 16.58
N ASN A 280 5.61 -22.72 15.57
CA ASN A 280 5.18 -22.79 14.17
C ASN A 280 4.91 -24.24 13.77
N ALA A 281 3.62 -24.59 13.64
CA ALA A 281 3.17 -25.94 13.33
C ALA A 281 3.63 -26.41 11.94
N ASP A 282 3.71 -25.53 10.93
CA ASP A 282 4.12 -25.91 9.57
C ASP A 282 5.62 -26.28 9.50
N VAL A 283 6.46 -25.51 10.19
CA VAL A 283 7.90 -25.81 10.28
C VAL A 283 8.12 -27.11 11.07
N LYS A 284 7.39 -27.33 12.18
CA LYS A 284 7.44 -28.62 12.94
C LYS A 284 7.01 -29.79 12.07
N ARG A 285 5.93 -29.61 11.28
CA ARG A 285 5.44 -30.64 10.35
C ARG A 285 6.48 -30.98 9.28
N THR A 286 7.10 -29.94 8.66
CA THR A 286 8.17 -30.13 7.66
C THR A 286 9.36 -30.87 8.26
N ALA A 287 9.78 -30.52 9.48
CA ALA A 287 10.87 -31.18 10.16
C ALA A 287 10.51 -32.66 10.53
N ALA A 288 9.28 -32.91 11.01
CA ALA A 288 8.79 -34.27 11.27
C ALA A 288 8.82 -35.14 10.02
N GLY A 289 8.42 -34.62 8.85
CA GLY A 289 8.51 -35.33 7.59
C GLY A 289 9.95 -35.69 7.19
N PHE A 290 10.92 -34.80 7.41
CA PHE A 290 12.33 -35.15 7.20
C PHE A 290 12.83 -36.19 8.20
N LEU A 291 12.51 -36.04 9.48
CA LEU A 291 12.90 -37.00 10.52
C LEU A 291 12.31 -38.39 10.27
N ARG A 292 11.05 -38.48 9.80
CA ARG A 292 10.43 -39.72 9.36
C ARG A 292 11.22 -40.37 8.22
N ARG A 293 11.50 -39.61 7.14
CA ARG A 293 12.26 -40.09 5.96
C ARG A 293 13.66 -40.60 6.38
N ILE A 294 14.31 -39.93 7.32
CA ILE A 294 15.62 -40.34 7.83
C ILE A 294 15.50 -41.66 8.62
N ALA A 295 14.46 -41.76 9.49
CA ALA A 295 14.20 -42.98 10.27
C ALA A 295 13.86 -44.16 9.35
N GLU A 296 13.08 -43.97 8.29
CA GLU A 296 12.80 -44.96 7.25
C GLU A 296 14.10 -45.44 6.58
N ASN A 297 14.98 -44.54 6.18
CA ASN A 297 16.27 -44.88 5.54
C ASN A 297 17.27 -45.55 6.50
N THR A 298 17.10 -45.38 7.82
CA THR A 298 17.93 -46.04 8.85
C THR A 298 17.25 -47.25 9.47
N HIS A 299 16.12 -47.70 8.91
CA HIS A 299 15.32 -48.85 9.39
C HIS A 299 14.88 -48.74 10.87
N GLN A 300 14.70 -47.50 11.37
CA GLN A 300 14.22 -47.25 12.74
C GLN A 300 12.69 -47.14 12.74
N THR A 301 12.00 -48.28 12.72
CA THR A 301 10.55 -48.37 12.53
C THR A 301 9.75 -47.56 13.57
N ASP A 302 10.14 -47.67 14.87
CA ASP A 302 9.46 -46.96 15.95
C ASP A 302 9.58 -45.44 15.81
N SER A 303 10.78 -44.98 15.45
CA SER A 303 11.00 -43.53 15.18
C SER A 303 10.22 -43.05 13.96
N ALA A 304 10.21 -43.85 12.87
CA ALA A 304 9.44 -43.52 11.67
C ALA A 304 7.94 -43.41 11.96
N TYR A 305 7.40 -44.37 12.75
CA TYR A 305 6.00 -44.36 13.19
C TYR A 305 5.70 -43.12 14.06
N TYR A 306 6.56 -42.84 15.06
CA TYR A 306 6.41 -41.68 15.94
C TYR A 306 6.35 -40.36 15.12
N TYR A 307 7.30 -40.16 14.20
CA TYR A 307 7.31 -38.94 13.38
C TYR A 307 6.17 -38.91 12.37
N SER A 308 5.66 -40.03 11.90
CA SER A 308 4.45 -40.09 11.04
C SER A 308 3.21 -39.61 11.78
N LEU A 309 3.01 -40.06 13.03
CA LEU A 309 1.92 -39.59 13.88
C LEU A 309 2.05 -38.08 14.17
N MET A 310 3.26 -37.61 14.46
CA MET A 310 3.54 -36.21 14.71
C MET A 310 3.24 -35.35 13.45
N GLU A 311 3.67 -35.80 12.27
CA GLU A 311 3.40 -35.11 10.99
C GLU A 311 1.89 -35.02 10.74
N SER A 312 1.13 -36.09 11.01
CA SER A 312 -0.34 -36.10 10.87
C SER A 312 -1.02 -35.15 11.84
N SER A 313 -0.67 -35.20 13.13
CA SER A 313 -1.27 -34.35 14.17
C SER A 313 -0.97 -32.84 13.90
N LEU A 314 0.25 -32.55 13.43
CA LEU A 314 0.63 -31.19 13.05
C LEU A 314 -0.07 -30.72 11.79
N LYS A 315 -0.41 -31.60 10.84
CA LYS A 315 -1.23 -31.30 9.67
C LYS A 315 -2.61 -30.80 10.10
N ASP A 316 -3.23 -31.46 11.06
CA ASP A 316 -4.53 -31.04 11.59
C ASP A 316 -4.44 -29.71 12.34
N SER A 317 -3.34 -29.49 13.09
CA SER A 317 -3.06 -28.22 13.74
C SER A 317 -2.86 -27.07 12.75
N VAL A 318 -2.12 -27.31 11.66
CA VAL A 318 -1.94 -26.34 10.58
C VAL A 318 -3.28 -26.03 9.91
N PHE A 319 -4.11 -27.03 9.67
CA PHE A 319 -5.45 -26.84 9.12
C PHE A 319 -6.34 -25.99 10.04
N SER A 320 -6.33 -26.28 11.36
CA SER A 320 -7.08 -25.51 12.36
C SER A 320 -6.58 -24.05 12.43
N GLN A 321 -5.26 -23.84 12.41
CA GLN A 321 -4.69 -22.50 12.40
C GLN A 321 -5.06 -21.70 11.15
N ASN A 322 -5.04 -22.34 9.98
CA ASN A 322 -5.48 -21.72 8.74
C ASN A 322 -6.97 -21.34 8.78
N THR A 323 -7.80 -22.15 9.44
CA THR A 323 -9.22 -21.84 9.64
C THR A 323 -9.39 -20.62 10.56
N ILE A 324 -8.64 -20.54 11.66
CA ILE A 324 -8.64 -19.38 12.57
C ILE A 324 -8.19 -18.13 11.80
N ASN A 325 -7.08 -18.22 11.06
CA ASN A 325 -6.55 -17.13 10.26
C ASN A 325 -7.59 -16.64 9.23
N LYS A 326 -8.33 -17.57 8.59
CA LYS A 326 -9.40 -17.24 7.66
C LYS A 326 -10.55 -16.50 8.34
N ILE A 327 -10.95 -16.92 9.53
CA ILE A 327 -12.01 -16.22 10.30
C ILE A 327 -11.55 -14.80 10.68
N GLN A 328 -10.29 -14.65 11.14
CA GLN A 328 -9.73 -13.33 11.46
C GLN A 328 -9.64 -12.45 10.22
N SER A 329 -9.23 -13.00 9.08
CA SER A 329 -9.19 -12.31 7.81
C SER A 329 -10.58 -11.81 7.39
N LEU A 330 -11.61 -12.65 7.50
CA LEU A 330 -13.00 -12.27 7.20
C LEU A 330 -13.50 -11.15 8.13
N ALA A 331 -13.20 -11.23 9.42
CA ALA A 331 -13.56 -10.19 10.39
C ALA A 331 -12.87 -8.85 10.06
N PHE A 332 -11.58 -8.90 9.71
CA PHE A 332 -10.83 -7.72 9.33
C PHE A 332 -11.31 -7.13 8.00
N SER A 333 -11.56 -7.95 6.98
CA SER A 333 -12.10 -7.48 5.69
C SER A 333 -13.46 -6.81 5.86
N GLU A 334 -14.31 -7.33 6.76
CA GLU A 334 -15.59 -6.72 7.06
C GLU A 334 -15.44 -5.33 7.73
N GLN A 335 -14.49 -5.17 8.66
CA GLN A 335 -14.21 -3.87 9.27
C GLN A 335 -13.73 -2.86 8.24
N LEU A 336 -12.85 -3.27 7.32
CA LEU A 336 -12.39 -2.42 6.23
C LEU A 336 -13.52 -2.05 5.28
N ARG A 337 -14.40 -3.01 4.94
CA ARG A 337 -15.58 -2.78 4.10
C ARG A 337 -16.52 -1.72 4.73
N VAL A 338 -16.80 -1.86 6.03
CA VAL A 338 -17.62 -0.87 6.76
C VAL A 338 -16.98 0.51 6.73
N LEU A 339 -15.66 0.61 6.98
CA LEU A 339 -14.92 1.86 6.91
C LEU A 339 -14.97 2.50 5.50
N GLU A 340 -14.80 1.70 4.46
CA GLU A 340 -14.89 2.16 3.07
C GLU A 340 -16.30 2.68 2.72
N GLU A 341 -17.36 1.96 3.17
CA GLU A 341 -18.75 2.39 2.98
C GLU A 341 -19.08 3.68 3.73
N GLU A 342 -18.64 3.82 4.98
CA GLU A 342 -18.82 5.05 5.75
C GLU A 342 -18.19 6.26 5.06
N ASN A 343 -16.95 6.10 4.57
CA ASN A 343 -16.27 7.17 3.84
C ASN A 343 -16.94 7.50 2.50
N LYS A 344 -17.45 6.49 1.78
CA LYS A 344 -18.22 6.71 0.56
C LYS A 344 -19.50 7.49 0.84
N ARG A 345 -20.25 7.12 1.88
CA ARG A 345 -21.47 7.84 2.30
C ARG A 345 -21.15 9.29 2.68
N ALA A 346 -20.10 9.50 3.48
CA ALA A 346 -19.67 10.85 3.85
C ALA A 346 -19.31 11.72 2.62
N ALA A 347 -18.60 11.14 1.64
CA ALA A 347 -18.29 11.84 0.39
C ALA A 347 -19.53 12.15 -0.46
N GLU A 348 -20.49 11.21 -0.51
CA GLU A 348 -21.77 11.41 -1.22
C GLU A 348 -22.63 12.49 -0.54
N GLU A 349 -22.69 12.51 0.80
CA GLU A 349 -23.38 13.55 1.56
C GLU A 349 -22.77 14.94 1.37
N GLU A 350 -21.45 15.03 1.38
CA GLU A 350 -20.73 16.27 1.10
C GLU A 350 -21.01 16.77 -0.32
N LYS A 351 -20.94 15.89 -1.31
CA LYS A 351 -21.29 16.21 -2.71
C LYS A 351 -22.74 16.68 -2.82
N ARG A 352 -23.68 16.03 -2.11
CA ARG A 352 -25.08 16.43 -2.06
C ARG A 352 -25.26 17.82 -1.43
N ARG A 353 -24.54 18.12 -0.35
CA ARG A 353 -24.54 19.43 0.31
C ARG A 353 -24.04 20.52 -0.65
N HIS A 354 -22.93 20.29 -1.34
CA HIS A 354 -22.41 21.23 -2.33
C HIS A 354 -23.40 21.46 -3.48
N ASN A 355 -24.00 20.40 -4.03
CA ASN A 355 -25.00 20.51 -5.08
C ASN A 355 -26.24 21.32 -4.60
N LEU A 356 -26.68 21.13 -3.37
CA LEU A 356 -27.78 21.89 -2.78
C LEU A 356 -27.41 23.37 -2.62
N GLN A 357 -26.19 23.69 -2.18
CA GLN A 357 -25.69 25.06 -2.08
C GLN A 357 -25.66 25.75 -3.46
N TYR A 358 -25.16 25.07 -4.50
CA TYR A 358 -25.19 25.60 -5.86
C TYR A 358 -26.61 25.83 -6.37
N ALA A 359 -27.55 24.92 -6.09
CA ALA A 359 -28.95 25.08 -6.47
C ALA A 359 -29.62 26.27 -5.78
N LEU A 360 -29.34 26.46 -4.48
CA LEU A 360 -29.86 27.62 -3.72
C LEU A 360 -29.27 28.95 -4.23
N LEU A 361 -27.98 28.98 -4.54
CA LEU A 361 -27.33 30.16 -5.14
C LEU A 361 -27.93 30.49 -6.51
N ALA A 362 -28.12 29.48 -7.37
CA ALA A 362 -28.76 29.65 -8.66
C ALA A 362 -30.20 30.21 -8.55
N LEU A 363 -30.98 29.65 -7.62
CA LEU A 363 -32.35 30.13 -7.35
C LEU A 363 -32.35 31.57 -6.84
N GLY A 364 -31.40 31.93 -5.94
CA GLY A 364 -31.23 33.31 -5.46
C GLY A 364 -30.92 34.27 -6.59
N ILE A 365 -30.02 33.93 -7.52
CA ILE A 365 -29.68 34.73 -8.67
C ILE A 365 -30.88 34.91 -9.62
N ILE A 366 -31.60 33.83 -9.91
CA ILE A 366 -32.82 33.87 -10.74
C ILE A 366 -33.87 34.80 -10.11
N THR A 367 -34.11 34.65 -8.82
CA THR A 367 -35.05 35.49 -8.06
C THR A 367 -34.63 36.97 -8.09
N PHE A 368 -33.32 37.23 -7.88
CA PHE A 368 -32.79 38.61 -8.00
C PHE A 368 -33.00 39.20 -9.39
N ILE A 369 -32.73 38.44 -10.46
CA ILE A 369 -32.95 38.89 -11.85
C ILE A 369 -34.42 39.18 -12.11
N ILE A 370 -35.34 38.31 -11.66
CA ILE A 370 -36.78 38.49 -11.80
C ILE A 370 -37.25 39.76 -11.06
N LEU A 371 -36.82 39.91 -9.79
CA LEU A 371 -37.15 41.09 -9.00
C LEU A 371 -36.62 42.37 -9.64
N PHE A 372 -35.39 42.35 -10.13
CA PHE A 372 -34.80 43.46 -10.86
C PHE A 372 -35.63 43.82 -12.12
N LEU A 373 -36.08 42.84 -12.89
CA LEU A 373 -36.89 43.05 -14.09
C LEU A 373 -38.28 43.65 -13.72
N ILE A 374 -38.90 43.16 -12.64
CA ILE A 374 -40.22 43.71 -12.16
C ILE A 374 -40.05 45.14 -11.70
N LEU A 375 -39.05 45.44 -10.84
CA LEU A 375 -38.76 46.81 -10.40
C LEU A 375 -38.46 47.77 -11.54
N SER A 376 -37.64 47.29 -12.51
CA SER A 376 -37.34 48.06 -13.74
C SER A 376 -38.55 48.25 -14.64
N HIS A 377 -39.61 47.44 -14.48
CA HIS A 377 -40.87 47.57 -15.23
C HIS A 377 -41.85 48.57 -14.56
N SER A 378 -41.91 48.58 -13.23
CA SER A 378 -42.96 49.30 -12.49
C SER A 378 -42.59 50.73 -12.09
N PHE A 379 -41.32 51.08 -12.02
CA PHE A 379 -40.89 52.41 -11.58
C PHE A 379 -40.02 53.13 -12.64
N THR A 380 -40.20 54.47 -12.77
CA THR A 380 -39.31 55.36 -13.50
C THR A 380 -38.02 55.58 -12.69
N ILE A 381 -37.04 54.63 -12.85
CA ILE A 381 -35.78 54.66 -12.12
C ILE A 381 -34.80 55.60 -12.82
N ASN A 382 -33.93 56.27 -12.05
CA ASN A 382 -32.84 57.11 -12.59
C ASN A 382 -31.87 56.28 -13.41
N GLU A 383 -31.43 56.79 -14.59
CA GLU A 383 -30.50 56.11 -15.51
C GLU A 383 -29.21 55.62 -14.81
N LYS A 384 -28.67 56.42 -13.89
CA LYS A 384 -27.47 56.05 -13.12
C LYS A 384 -27.69 54.80 -12.22
N LEU A 385 -28.86 54.68 -11.60
CA LEU A 385 -29.21 53.56 -10.77
C LEU A 385 -29.44 52.27 -11.59
N ILE A 386 -30.06 52.41 -12.79
CA ILE A 386 -30.23 51.28 -13.73
C ILE A 386 -28.84 50.72 -14.15
N ARG A 387 -27.92 51.60 -14.56
CA ARG A 387 -26.55 51.16 -14.93
C ARG A 387 -25.87 50.45 -13.76
N PHE A 388 -25.93 50.99 -12.56
CA PHE A 388 -25.34 50.41 -11.36
C PHE A 388 -25.91 49.00 -11.04
N LEU A 389 -27.23 48.85 -11.10
CA LEU A 389 -27.88 47.54 -10.82
C LEU A 389 -27.57 46.50 -11.91
N ILE A 390 -27.44 46.90 -13.19
CA ILE A 390 -27.03 45.98 -14.26
C ILE A 390 -25.59 45.48 -14.05
N VAL A 391 -24.69 46.36 -13.65
CA VAL A 391 -23.30 45.98 -13.37
C VAL A 391 -23.24 45.00 -12.21
N ILE A 392 -23.97 45.26 -11.13
CA ILE A 392 -24.04 44.33 -9.98
C ILE A 392 -24.63 42.98 -10.40
N ALA A 393 -25.72 42.94 -11.15
CA ALA A 393 -26.35 41.72 -11.61
C ALA A 393 -25.39 40.86 -12.45
N LEU A 394 -24.69 41.52 -13.38
CA LEU A 394 -23.71 40.86 -14.23
C LEU A 394 -22.48 40.36 -13.42
N LEU A 395 -22.03 41.12 -12.43
CA LEU A 395 -20.95 40.71 -11.52
C LEU A 395 -21.34 39.44 -10.69
N ILE A 396 -22.54 39.41 -10.16
CA ILE A 396 -23.08 38.25 -9.41
C ILE A 396 -23.14 37.01 -10.32
N VAL A 397 -23.63 37.18 -11.58
CA VAL A 397 -23.67 36.07 -12.54
C VAL A 397 -22.25 35.60 -12.90
N PHE A 398 -21.31 36.53 -13.04
CA PHE A 398 -19.90 36.18 -13.29
C PHE A 398 -19.28 35.40 -12.17
N GLU A 399 -19.45 35.84 -10.91
CA GLU A 399 -18.93 35.13 -9.74
C GLU A 399 -19.59 33.75 -9.56
N PHE A 400 -20.87 33.64 -9.83
CA PHE A 400 -21.54 32.34 -9.80
C PHE A 400 -20.98 31.38 -10.86
N LEU A 401 -20.74 31.87 -12.07
CA LEU A 401 -20.15 31.07 -13.14
C LEU A 401 -18.73 30.62 -12.80
N ASN A 402 -17.95 31.49 -12.16
CA ASN A 402 -16.62 31.21 -11.69
C ASN A 402 -16.64 30.11 -10.61
N LEU A 403 -17.53 30.24 -9.63
CA LEU A 403 -17.76 29.21 -8.60
C LEU A 403 -18.19 27.85 -9.19
N LEU A 404 -19.06 27.87 -10.20
CA LEU A 404 -19.53 26.65 -10.88
C LEU A 404 -18.41 25.95 -11.67
N LEU A 405 -17.54 26.72 -12.32
CA LEU A 405 -16.46 26.19 -13.14
C LEU A 405 -15.25 25.75 -12.30
N HIS A 406 -15.06 26.30 -11.11
CA HIS A 406 -13.92 26.04 -10.25
C HIS A 406 -13.63 24.53 -10.03
N PRO A 407 -14.57 23.67 -9.61
CA PRO A 407 -14.31 22.25 -9.40
C PRO A 407 -13.96 21.50 -10.70
N PHE A 408 -14.43 21.97 -11.84
CA PHE A 408 -14.10 21.42 -13.14
C PHE A 408 -12.67 21.82 -13.57
N LEU A 409 -12.30 23.08 -13.35
CA LEU A 409 -10.95 23.57 -13.59
C LEU A 409 -9.92 22.90 -12.73
N GLU A 410 -10.21 22.72 -11.44
CA GLU A 410 -9.36 22.03 -10.48
C GLU A 410 -9.04 20.61 -10.92
N ARG A 411 -10.03 19.89 -11.45
CA ARG A 411 -9.84 18.53 -11.98
C ARG A 411 -8.96 18.52 -13.25
N ILE A 412 -9.16 19.46 -14.18
CA ILE A 412 -8.38 19.51 -15.43
C ILE A 412 -6.95 19.97 -15.19
N THR A 413 -6.74 20.88 -14.25
CA THR A 413 -5.42 21.43 -13.94
C THR A 413 -4.61 20.56 -12.97
N HIS A 414 -5.17 19.40 -12.53
CA HIS A 414 -4.55 18.52 -11.54
C HIS A 414 -4.06 19.28 -10.30
N HIS A 415 -4.88 20.22 -9.79
CA HIS A 415 -4.57 21.07 -8.64
C HIS A 415 -3.32 21.95 -8.80
N ASN A 416 -2.86 22.18 -10.04
CA ASN A 416 -1.70 23.05 -10.29
C ASN A 416 -2.14 24.52 -10.23
N PRO A 417 -1.65 25.33 -9.25
CA PRO A 417 -2.09 26.70 -9.04
C PRO A 417 -1.84 27.61 -10.26
N VAL A 418 -0.74 27.38 -10.98
CA VAL A 418 -0.35 28.20 -12.16
C VAL A 418 -1.30 27.93 -13.34
N LEU A 419 -1.60 26.66 -13.61
CA LEU A 419 -2.55 26.27 -14.66
C LEU A 419 -3.96 26.73 -14.33
N MET A 420 -4.35 26.68 -13.06
CA MET A 420 -5.64 27.13 -12.57
C MET A 420 -5.79 28.64 -12.74
N LEU A 421 -4.77 29.43 -12.36
CA LEU A 421 -4.75 30.88 -12.58
C LEU A 421 -4.84 31.21 -14.07
N LEU A 422 -4.06 30.53 -14.92
CA LEU A 422 -4.10 30.74 -16.37
C LEU A 422 -5.48 30.45 -16.94
N SER A 423 -6.13 29.39 -16.53
CA SER A 423 -7.48 29.01 -16.95
C SER A 423 -8.52 30.08 -16.55
N LEU A 424 -8.44 30.57 -15.31
CA LEU A 424 -9.30 31.66 -14.83
C LEU A 424 -9.10 32.95 -15.61
N VAL A 425 -7.86 33.31 -15.95
CA VAL A 425 -7.55 34.49 -16.80
C VAL A 425 -8.12 34.31 -18.20
N CYS A 426 -8.03 33.12 -18.80
CA CYS A 426 -8.64 32.86 -20.11
C CYS A 426 -10.16 32.99 -20.08
N ILE A 427 -10.82 32.48 -19.04
CA ILE A 427 -12.27 32.60 -18.85
C ILE A 427 -12.65 34.05 -18.67
N ALA A 428 -11.93 34.82 -17.84
CA ALA A 428 -12.15 36.24 -17.64
C ALA A 428 -11.99 37.04 -18.96
N ALA A 429 -10.96 36.75 -19.75
CA ALA A 429 -10.73 37.37 -21.05
C ALA A 429 -11.87 37.14 -22.04
N LEU A 430 -12.57 36.01 -21.98
CA LEU A 430 -13.75 35.71 -22.79
C LEU A 430 -15.03 36.39 -22.25
N LEU A 431 -15.17 36.43 -20.91
CA LEU A 431 -16.39 36.95 -20.27
C LEU A 431 -16.43 38.47 -20.20
N VAL A 432 -15.30 39.18 -20.10
CA VAL A 432 -15.26 40.64 -20.04
C VAL A 432 -15.87 41.30 -21.33
N PRO A 433 -15.52 40.92 -22.56
CA PRO A 433 -16.17 41.45 -23.76
C PRO A 433 -17.67 41.13 -23.82
N LEU A 434 -18.08 39.93 -23.38
CA LEU A 434 -19.48 39.54 -23.34
C LEU A 434 -20.26 40.36 -22.30
N HIS A 435 -19.70 40.56 -21.11
CA HIS A 435 -20.24 41.44 -20.07
C HIS A 435 -20.48 42.85 -20.61
N HIS A 436 -19.49 43.45 -21.29
CA HIS A 436 -19.59 44.81 -21.83
C HIS A 436 -20.64 44.94 -22.96
N ARG A 437 -20.80 43.90 -23.79
CA ARG A 437 -21.87 43.85 -24.82
C ARG A 437 -23.25 43.74 -24.18
N LEU A 438 -23.41 42.86 -23.18
CA LEU A 438 -24.68 42.69 -22.45
C LEU A 438 -25.06 43.92 -21.66
N GLU A 439 -24.11 44.58 -21.00
CA GLU A 439 -24.32 45.85 -20.31
C GLU A 439 -24.83 46.92 -21.27
N LYS A 440 -24.14 47.17 -22.37
CA LYS A 440 -24.56 48.16 -23.40
C LYS A 440 -25.94 47.87 -23.98
N TRP A 441 -26.25 46.59 -24.24
CA TRP A 441 -27.54 46.16 -24.77
C TRP A 441 -28.64 46.38 -23.73
N ALA A 442 -28.45 45.96 -22.50
CA ALA A 442 -29.44 46.07 -21.43
C ALA A 442 -29.71 47.54 -21.05
N VAL A 443 -28.65 48.35 -20.90
CA VAL A 443 -28.78 49.78 -20.62
C VAL A 443 -29.56 50.46 -21.73
N ARG A 444 -29.20 50.24 -23.02
CA ARG A 444 -29.88 50.84 -24.17
C ARG A 444 -31.38 50.49 -24.15
N LYS A 445 -31.73 49.25 -24.00
CA LYS A 445 -33.10 48.75 -24.02
C LYS A 445 -33.95 49.27 -22.86
N LEU A 446 -33.38 49.37 -21.66
CA LEU A 446 -34.07 49.88 -20.48
C LEU A 446 -34.22 51.42 -20.50
N VAL A 447 -33.21 52.16 -20.96
CA VAL A 447 -33.25 53.62 -21.07
C VAL A 447 -34.24 54.06 -22.19
N GLU A 448 -34.25 53.37 -23.34
CA GLU A 448 -35.24 53.64 -24.41
C GLU A 448 -36.67 53.39 -23.93
N LYS A 449 -36.90 52.34 -23.14
CA LYS A 449 -38.19 52.01 -22.54
C LYS A 449 -38.62 53.08 -21.53
N ASN A 450 -37.75 53.51 -20.62
CA ASN A 450 -38.02 54.61 -19.68
C ASN A 450 -38.35 55.92 -20.37
N LYS A 451 -37.64 56.25 -21.46
CA LYS A 451 -37.94 57.43 -22.29
C LYS A 451 -39.33 57.37 -22.88
N ARG A 452 -39.74 56.19 -23.40
CA ARG A 452 -41.09 55.97 -23.95
C ARG A 452 -42.18 56.16 -22.90
N ILE A 453 -41.99 55.63 -21.67
CA ILE A 453 -42.90 55.73 -20.57
C ILE A 453 -43.05 57.21 -20.12
N ARG A 454 -41.95 57.96 -19.99
CA ARG A 454 -41.97 59.43 -19.70
C ARG A 454 -42.70 60.23 -20.73
N LEU A 455 -42.40 60.02 -22.03
CA LEU A 455 -43.10 60.70 -23.12
C LEU A 455 -44.58 60.37 -23.20
N ALA A 456 -44.99 59.11 -22.83
CA ALA A 456 -46.38 58.74 -22.79
C ALA A 456 -47.12 59.42 -21.58
N ALA A 457 -46.41 59.51 -20.42
CA ALA A 457 -46.95 60.21 -19.23
C ALA A 457 -47.07 61.75 -19.50
N GLU A 458 -46.08 62.38 -20.12
CA GLU A 458 -46.16 63.82 -20.52
C GLU A 458 -47.27 64.07 -21.52
N LYS A 459 -47.45 63.23 -22.56
CA LYS A 459 -48.59 63.32 -23.45
C LYS A 459 -49.93 63.20 -22.78
N LYS A 460 -50.06 62.35 -21.75
CA LYS A 460 -51.31 62.22 -21.02
C LYS A 460 -51.62 63.41 -20.11
N MET A 461 -50.59 64.12 -19.60
CA MET A 461 -50.75 65.37 -18.86
C MET A 461 -51.09 66.57 -19.70
N ILE A 462 -50.79 66.60 -21.01
CA ILE A 462 -51.09 67.66 -21.94
C ILE A 462 -52.48 67.50 -22.55
N THR A 463 -53.10 66.32 -22.45
CA THR A 463 -54.46 66.04 -23.01
C THR A 463 -55.55 65.97 -21.92
N THR A 464 -55.22 66.20 -20.67
CA THR A 464 -56.13 66.45 -19.55
C THR A 464 -56.07 67.96 -19.17
#